data_e6d69c7e6c4f323bc647784fea03502f
#
_entry.id   e6d69c7e6c4f323bc647784fea03502f
#
_cell.length_a   1.000
_cell.length_b   1.000
_cell.length_c   1.000
_cell.angle_alpha   90.00
_cell.angle_beta   90.00
_cell.angle_gamma   90.00
#
_symmetry.space_group_name_H-M   'P 1'
#
loop_
_entity.id
_entity.type
_entity.pdbx_description
1 polymer ?
#
loop_
_entity_poly.entity_id
_entity_poly.type
_entity_poly.pdbx_seq_one_letter_code
_entity_poly.pdbx_strand_id
1 'polypeptide(L)'
;MVKILVVDDETDLEVLIKQKFRQKIRNNEYEFVFAVNGNDALKKLEKNTDVDVVLSDINMPEMDGLTLLSKLAEQQGLLKTVIVSAYGDMDNIRTAMNRGAFDFVTKPVNFEDLDLTMEKTIKHVQQMKATLAAIKENNILKMYVDETVLNFMGSREFESSLLTNEVVEGSVVFIDICSFTTISENEPADNVVK
;
A
#
# COMPACT_ATOMS: atom_id res chain seq x y z
N MET A 1 -8.84 -0.56 8.87
CA MET A 1 -9.96 -0.66 7.92
C MET A 1 -9.38 -0.71 6.52
N VAL A 2 -9.79 -1.67 5.71
CA VAL A 2 -9.34 -1.83 4.31
C VAL A 2 -10.39 -1.22 3.41
N LYS A 3 -9.98 -0.37 2.46
CA LYS A 3 -10.87 0.29 1.52
C LYS A 3 -10.79 -0.38 0.14
N ILE A 4 -11.93 -0.79 -0.39
CA ILE A 4 -12.06 -1.55 -1.61
C ILE A 4 -12.96 -0.80 -2.58
N LEU A 5 -12.45 -0.51 -3.78
CA LEU A 5 -13.25 0.06 -4.86
C LEU A 5 -13.75 -1.09 -5.75
N VAL A 6 -15.06 -1.18 -5.89
CA VAL A 6 -15.72 -2.13 -6.80
C VAL A 6 -16.19 -1.36 -8.03
N VAL A 7 -15.82 -1.84 -9.20
CA VAL A 7 -16.12 -1.20 -10.48
C VAL A 7 -16.87 -2.21 -11.36
N ASP A 8 -18.16 -2.00 -11.51
CA ASP A 8 -19.04 -2.87 -12.29
C ASP A 8 -20.27 -2.05 -12.72
N ASP A 9 -20.74 -2.18 -13.94
CA ASP A 9 -21.93 -1.50 -14.44
C ASP A 9 -23.24 -2.18 -14.00
N GLU A 10 -23.13 -3.40 -13.47
CA GLU A 10 -24.26 -4.13 -12.90
C GLU A 10 -24.50 -3.72 -11.44
N THR A 11 -25.57 -2.96 -11.19
CA THR A 11 -25.93 -2.48 -9.83
C THR A 11 -26.24 -3.61 -8.84
N ASP A 12 -26.62 -4.80 -9.32
CA ASP A 12 -26.95 -5.94 -8.49
C ASP A 12 -25.74 -6.46 -7.73
N LEU A 13 -24.53 -6.34 -8.30
CA LEU A 13 -23.30 -6.75 -7.63
C LEU A 13 -23.04 -5.95 -6.35
N GLU A 14 -23.36 -4.65 -6.34
CA GLU A 14 -23.25 -3.81 -5.14
C GLU A 14 -24.09 -4.37 -3.99
N VAL A 15 -25.36 -4.73 -4.28
CA VAL A 15 -26.28 -5.27 -3.27
C VAL A 15 -25.74 -6.58 -2.71
N LEU A 16 -25.30 -7.48 -3.60
CA LEU A 16 -24.76 -8.80 -3.23
C LEU A 16 -23.48 -8.68 -2.38
N ILE A 17 -22.54 -7.80 -2.75
CA ILE A 17 -21.32 -7.55 -1.98
C ILE A 17 -21.64 -7.02 -0.60
N LYS A 18 -22.51 -5.99 -0.49
CA LYS A 18 -22.93 -5.44 0.81
C LYS A 18 -23.60 -6.47 1.70
N GLN A 19 -24.41 -7.36 1.12
CA GLN A 19 -25.07 -8.43 1.87
C GLN A 19 -24.08 -9.49 2.34
N LYS A 20 -23.20 -9.95 1.47
CA LYS A 20 -22.23 -11.01 1.77
C LYS A 20 -21.18 -10.57 2.79
N PHE A 21 -20.65 -9.38 2.63
CA PHE A 21 -19.60 -8.82 3.51
C PHE A 21 -20.16 -7.99 4.66
N ARG A 22 -21.47 -8.09 4.95
CA ARG A 22 -22.14 -7.30 6.00
C ARG A 22 -21.43 -7.34 7.36
N GLN A 23 -20.89 -8.49 7.76
CA GLN A 23 -20.20 -8.63 9.04
C GLN A 23 -18.86 -7.88 9.02
N LYS A 24 -18.05 -8.02 7.97
CA LYS A 24 -16.77 -7.32 7.80
C LYS A 24 -16.96 -5.80 7.73
N ILE A 25 -18.05 -5.33 7.09
CA ILE A 25 -18.44 -3.91 7.07
C ILE A 25 -18.79 -3.40 8.48
N ARG A 26 -19.64 -4.14 9.21
CA ARG A 26 -20.07 -3.74 10.57
C ARG A 26 -18.93 -3.73 11.59
N ASN A 27 -17.94 -4.60 11.40
CA ASN A 27 -16.75 -4.69 12.24
C ASN A 27 -15.69 -3.63 11.85
N ASN A 28 -15.97 -2.75 10.88
CA ASN A 28 -15.00 -1.79 10.31
C ASN A 28 -13.72 -2.46 9.76
N GLU A 29 -13.83 -3.71 9.30
CA GLU A 29 -12.74 -4.40 8.62
C GLU A 29 -12.63 -3.93 7.17
N TYR A 30 -13.79 -3.85 6.46
CA TYR A 30 -13.91 -3.44 5.06
C TYR A 30 -14.81 -2.21 4.89
N GLU A 31 -14.36 -1.32 4.00
CA GLU A 31 -15.15 -0.21 3.45
C GLU A 31 -15.22 -0.38 1.93
N PHE A 32 -16.43 -0.36 1.37
CA PHE A 32 -16.64 -0.48 -0.07
C PHE A 32 -17.04 0.86 -0.68
N VAL A 33 -16.36 1.22 -1.77
CA VAL A 33 -16.73 2.31 -2.68
C VAL A 33 -17.14 1.66 -3.99
N PHE A 34 -18.20 2.14 -4.64
CA PHE A 34 -18.69 1.56 -5.88
C PHE A 34 -18.59 2.56 -7.03
N ALA A 35 -18.22 2.08 -8.21
CA ALA A 35 -18.15 2.85 -9.45
C ALA A 35 -18.79 2.05 -10.58
N VAL A 36 -19.40 2.75 -11.54
CA VAL A 36 -20.17 2.13 -12.62
C VAL A 36 -19.35 1.90 -13.91
N ASN A 37 -18.17 2.45 -14.00
CA ASN A 37 -17.22 2.27 -15.12
C ASN A 37 -15.84 2.79 -14.75
N GLY A 38 -14.85 2.61 -15.64
CA GLY A 38 -13.48 3.03 -15.38
C GLY A 38 -13.31 4.55 -15.21
N ASN A 39 -14.12 5.38 -15.89
CA ASN A 39 -14.05 6.84 -15.72
C ASN A 39 -14.54 7.29 -14.34
N ASP A 40 -15.63 6.70 -13.85
CA ASP A 40 -16.14 6.95 -12.51
C ASP A 40 -15.17 6.43 -11.44
N ALA A 41 -14.56 5.27 -11.70
CA ALA A 41 -13.53 4.71 -10.82
C ALA A 41 -12.35 5.67 -10.62
N LEU A 42 -11.80 6.23 -11.69
CA LEU A 42 -10.70 7.20 -11.59
C LEU A 42 -11.09 8.45 -10.78
N LYS A 43 -12.28 9.01 -11.02
CA LYS A 43 -12.78 10.16 -10.24
C LYS A 43 -12.96 9.84 -8.75
N LYS A 44 -13.33 8.59 -8.43
CA LYS A 44 -13.48 8.14 -7.04
C LYS A 44 -12.14 7.90 -6.37
N LEU A 45 -11.16 7.39 -7.11
CA LEU A 45 -9.79 7.22 -6.61
C LEU A 45 -9.11 8.55 -6.30
N GLU A 46 -9.34 9.60 -7.09
CA GLU A 46 -8.86 10.96 -6.78
C GLU A 46 -9.36 11.47 -5.43
N LYS A 47 -10.59 11.10 -5.04
CA LYS A 47 -11.19 11.50 -3.76
C LYS A 47 -10.90 10.53 -2.61
N ASN A 48 -10.53 9.30 -2.92
CA ASN A 48 -10.24 8.24 -1.97
C ASN A 48 -8.83 7.68 -2.24
N THR A 49 -7.83 8.45 -1.84
CA THR A 49 -6.40 8.10 -2.04
C THR A 49 -5.93 6.92 -1.18
N ASP A 50 -6.77 6.47 -0.25
CA ASP A 50 -6.54 5.39 0.69
C ASP A 50 -7.12 4.03 0.25
N VAL A 51 -7.60 3.93 -1.01
CA VAL A 51 -8.06 2.65 -1.57
C VAL A 51 -6.91 1.66 -1.67
N ASP A 52 -7.14 0.46 -1.13
CA ASP A 52 -6.17 -0.63 -1.07
C ASP A 52 -6.29 -1.59 -2.26
N VAL A 53 -7.53 -1.89 -2.64
CA VAL A 53 -7.85 -2.89 -3.67
C VAL A 53 -8.93 -2.34 -4.61
N VAL A 54 -8.74 -2.57 -5.91
CA VAL A 54 -9.76 -2.37 -6.93
C VAL A 54 -10.22 -3.73 -7.41
N LEU A 55 -11.53 -3.98 -7.35
CA LEU A 55 -12.21 -5.12 -7.96
C LEU A 55 -12.94 -4.60 -9.19
N SER A 56 -12.50 -4.95 -10.38
CA SER A 56 -13.04 -4.38 -11.63
C SER A 56 -13.56 -5.43 -12.58
N ASP A 57 -14.79 -5.27 -13.05
CA ASP A 57 -15.23 -5.98 -14.26
C ASP A 57 -14.39 -5.54 -15.45
N ILE A 58 -14.28 -6.42 -16.45
CA ILE A 58 -13.63 -6.12 -17.73
C ILE A 58 -14.59 -5.36 -18.64
N ASN A 59 -15.81 -5.85 -18.78
CA ASN A 59 -16.75 -5.41 -19.81
C ASN A 59 -17.67 -4.32 -19.27
N MET A 60 -17.23 -3.08 -19.34
CA MET A 60 -17.99 -1.92 -18.89
C MET A 60 -18.07 -0.85 -19.99
N PRO A 61 -19.14 -0.03 -20.00
CA PRO A 61 -19.28 1.08 -20.94
C PRO A 61 -18.25 2.18 -20.67
N GLU A 62 -18.01 3.03 -21.67
CA GLU A 62 -17.11 4.19 -21.66
C GLU A 62 -15.64 3.84 -21.49
N MET A 63 -15.27 3.26 -20.37
CA MET A 63 -13.91 2.77 -20.07
C MET A 63 -13.99 1.37 -19.47
N ASP A 64 -13.46 0.39 -20.18
CA ASP A 64 -13.38 -1.00 -19.78
C ASP A 64 -12.34 -1.22 -18.66
N GLY A 65 -12.41 -2.40 -18.02
CA GLY A 65 -11.54 -2.75 -16.92
C GLY A 65 -10.07 -2.93 -17.32
N LEU A 66 -9.78 -3.34 -18.55
CA LEU A 66 -8.40 -3.49 -19.05
C LEU A 66 -7.73 -2.13 -19.26
N THR A 67 -8.50 -1.15 -19.74
CA THR A 67 -8.04 0.23 -19.90
C THR A 67 -7.84 0.90 -18.53
N LEU A 68 -8.79 0.68 -17.61
CA LEU A 68 -8.65 1.14 -16.22
C LEU A 68 -7.39 0.57 -15.58
N LEU A 69 -7.17 -0.75 -15.68
CA LEU A 69 -6.01 -1.44 -15.14
C LEU A 69 -4.69 -0.83 -15.67
N SER A 70 -4.62 -0.56 -16.98
CA SER A 70 -3.42 0.06 -17.58
C SER A 70 -3.13 1.44 -16.98
N LYS A 71 -4.16 2.28 -16.80
CA LYS A 71 -4.01 3.60 -16.16
C LYS A 71 -3.61 3.52 -14.69
N LEU A 72 -4.12 2.52 -13.95
CA LEU A 72 -3.73 2.31 -12.56
C LEU A 72 -2.29 1.80 -12.43
N ALA A 73 -1.82 0.98 -13.37
CA ALA A 73 -0.45 0.49 -13.40
C ALA A 73 0.59 1.61 -13.64
N GLU A 74 0.21 2.67 -14.37
CA GLU A 74 1.04 3.86 -14.59
C GLU A 74 1.20 4.70 -13.30
N GLN A 75 0.20 4.64 -12.42
CA GLN A 75 0.26 5.32 -11.12
C GLN A 75 1.05 4.46 -10.14
N GLN A 76 2.31 4.81 -9.88
CA GLN A 76 3.21 4.07 -8.96
C GLN A 76 2.65 4.01 -7.52
N GLY A 77 1.61 3.21 -7.30
CA GLY A 77 0.91 3.05 -6.04
C GLY A 77 1.02 1.64 -5.46
N LEU A 78 0.63 1.49 -4.19
CA LEU A 78 0.54 0.18 -3.52
C LEU A 78 -0.79 -0.54 -3.81
N LEU A 79 -1.75 0.15 -4.42
CA LEU A 79 -3.04 -0.36 -4.84
C LEU A 79 -2.88 -1.60 -5.72
N LYS A 80 -3.70 -2.62 -5.50
CA LYS A 80 -3.75 -3.83 -6.31
C LYS A 80 -5.11 -3.97 -6.97
N THR A 81 -5.11 -4.42 -8.23
CA THR A 81 -6.33 -4.64 -9.00
C THR A 81 -6.58 -6.12 -9.17
N VAL A 82 -7.79 -6.54 -8.83
CA VAL A 82 -8.35 -7.87 -9.10
C VAL A 82 -9.38 -7.70 -10.21
N ILE A 83 -9.31 -8.54 -11.22
CA ILE A 83 -10.23 -8.49 -12.37
C ILE A 83 -11.36 -9.49 -12.17
N VAL A 84 -12.57 -9.05 -12.49
CA VAL A 84 -13.74 -9.95 -12.61
C VAL A 84 -14.01 -10.15 -14.08
N SER A 85 -14.14 -11.41 -14.53
CA SER A 85 -14.30 -11.73 -15.95
C SER A 85 -15.31 -12.84 -16.18
N ALA A 86 -15.97 -12.84 -17.33
CA ALA A 86 -16.88 -13.91 -17.70
C ALA A 86 -16.14 -15.27 -17.80
N TYR A 87 -16.85 -16.35 -17.46
CA TYR A 87 -16.34 -17.70 -17.66
C TYR A 87 -15.95 -17.96 -19.11
N GLY A 88 -14.73 -18.48 -19.31
CA GLY A 88 -14.21 -18.77 -20.65
C GLY A 88 -13.45 -17.62 -21.34
N ASP A 89 -13.40 -16.44 -20.73
CA ASP A 89 -12.71 -15.26 -21.31
C ASP A 89 -11.19 -15.28 -21.01
N MET A 90 -10.52 -16.37 -21.36
CA MET A 90 -9.12 -16.61 -21.03
C MET A 90 -8.17 -15.61 -21.69
N ASP A 91 -8.51 -15.07 -22.87
CA ASP A 91 -7.66 -14.11 -23.58
C ASP A 91 -7.64 -12.75 -22.86
N ASN A 92 -8.78 -12.29 -22.37
CA ASN A 92 -8.86 -11.06 -21.58
C ASN A 92 -8.23 -11.24 -20.19
N ILE A 93 -8.41 -12.41 -19.53
CA ILE A 93 -7.73 -12.74 -18.28
C ILE A 93 -6.21 -12.71 -18.46
N ARG A 94 -5.68 -13.37 -19.52
CA ARG A 94 -4.25 -13.33 -19.83
C ARG A 94 -3.75 -11.91 -20.06
N THR A 95 -4.53 -11.10 -20.79
CA THR A 95 -4.20 -9.71 -21.06
C THR A 95 -4.16 -8.90 -19.76
N ALA A 96 -5.13 -9.08 -18.88
CA ALA A 96 -5.17 -8.44 -17.57
C ALA A 96 -3.95 -8.78 -16.72
N MET A 97 -3.61 -10.06 -16.62
CA MET A 97 -2.44 -10.52 -15.86
C MET A 97 -1.14 -9.92 -16.41
N ASN A 98 -0.99 -9.88 -17.74
CA ASN A 98 0.18 -9.26 -18.39
C ASN A 98 0.26 -7.74 -18.18
N ARG A 99 -0.88 -7.07 -17.93
CA ARG A 99 -0.96 -5.64 -17.61
C ARG A 99 -0.83 -5.35 -16.12
N GLY A 100 -0.56 -6.36 -15.29
CA GLY A 100 -0.27 -6.19 -13.86
C GLY A 100 -1.49 -6.34 -12.95
N ALA A 101 -2.57 -6.99 -13.39
CA ALA A 101 -3.60 -7.46 -12.47
C ALA A 101 -2.96 -8.39 -11.42
N PHE A 102 -3.36 -8.23 -10.18
CA PHE A 102 -2.83 -9.05 -9.09
C PHE A 102 -3.44 -10.45 -9.09
N ASP A 103 -4.73 -10.55 -9.39
CA ASP A 103 -5.48 -11.79 -9.47
C ASP A 103 -6.76 -11.59 -10.31
N PHE A 104 -7.54 -12.65 -10.48
CA PHE A 104 -8.84 -12.60 -11.15
C PHE A 104 -9.89 -13.49 -10.48
N VAL A 105 -11.16 -13.18 -10.72
CA VAL A 105 -12.33 -13.97 -10.30
C VAL A 105 -13.25 -14.15 -11.49
N THR A 106 -13.84 -15.31 -11.66
CA THR A 106 -14.75 -15.60 -12.79
C THR A 106 -16.21 -15.34 -12.43
N LYS A 107 -16.99 -14.80 -13.39
CA LYS A 107 -18.45 -14.72 -13.30
C LYS A 107 -19.07 -16.09 -13.74
N PRO A 108 -20.13 -16.62 -13.10
CA PRO A 108 -20.83 -16.03 -11.96
C PRO A 108 -19.95 -16.02 -10.70
N VAL A 109 -19.97 -14.89 -9.97
CA VAL A 109 -19.08 -14.69 -8.83
C VAL A 109 -19.37 -15.70 -7.72
N ASN A 110 -18.42 -16.58 -7.46
CA ASN A 110 -18.39 -17.37 -6.25
C ASN A 110 -17.85 -16.51 -5.11
N PHE A 111 -18.69 -16.19 -4.13
CA PHE A 111 -18.29 -15.31 -3.04
C PHE A 111 -17.27 -15.90 -2.07
N GLU A 112 -17.11 -17.23 -2.01
CA GLU A 112 -16.04 -17.85 -1.21
C GLU A 112 -14.70 -17.66 -1.90
N ASP A 113 -14.65 -17.85 -3.22
CA ASP A 113 -13.46 -17.60 -4.04
C ASP A 113 -13.09 -16.11 -4.05
N LEU A 114 -14.09 -15.22 -4.20
CA LEU A 114 -13.89 -13.78 -4.10
C LEU A 114 -13.30 -13.39 -2.73
N ASP A 115 -13.80 -13.93 -1.62
CA ASP A 115 -13.31 -13.61 -0.29
C ASP A 115 -11.85 -14.07 -0.10
N LEU A 116 -11.51 -15.27 -0.55
CA LEU A 116 -10.14 -15.78 -0.53
C LEU A 116 -9.18 -14.91 -1.37
N THR A 117 -9.61 -14.54 -2.58
CA THR A 117 -8.83 -13.69 -3.48
C THR A 117 -8.62 -12.30 -2.88
N MET A 118 -9.66 -11.72 -2.27
CA MET A 118 -9.57 -10.44 -1.58
C MET A 118 -8.65 -10.51 -0.36
N GLU A 119 -8.77 -11.54 0.49
CA GLU A 119 -7.90 -11.71 1.67
C GLU A 119 -6.42 -11.84 1.26
N LYS A 120 -6.12 -12.62 0.23
CA LYS A 120 -4.77 -12.74 -0.34
C LYS A 120 -4.23 -11.41 -0.83
N THR A 121 -5.05 -10.66 -1.58
CA THR A 121 -4.69 -9.35 -2.13
C THR A 121 -4.44 -8.33 -1.03
N ILE A 122 -5.33 -8.26 -0.05
CA ILE A 122 -5.24 -7.36 1.10
C ILE A 122 -3.98 -7.64 1.92
N LYS A 123 -3.71 -8.92 2.22
CA LYS A 123 -2.51 -9.34 2.93
C LYS A 123 -1.25 -8.87 2.21
N HIS A 124 -1.21 -9.00 0.88
CA HIS A 124 -0.08 -8.54 0.07
C HIS A 124 0.10 -7.01 0.16
N VAL A 125 -0.99 -6.23 0.03
CA VAL A 125 -0.95 -4.77 0.16
C VAL A 125 -0.46 -4.35 1.56
N GLN A 126 -0.95 -5.00 2.61
CA GLN A 126 -0.53 -4.73 4.00
C GLN A 126 0.95 -5.02 4.21
N GLN A 127 1.47 -6.12 3.67
CA GLN A 127 2.89 -6.44 3.72
C GLN A 127 3.73 -5.38 2.99
N MET A 128 3.32 -4.94 1.81
CA MET A 128 3.99 -3.87 1.07
C MET A 128 3.99 -2.54 1.85
N LYS A 129 2.86 -2.17 2.46
CA LYS A 129 2.75 -0.97 3.31
C LYS A 129 3.68 -1.05 4.52
N ALA A 130 3.72 -2.20 5.21
CA ALA A 130 4.60 -2.43 6.35
C ALA A 130 6.09 -2.34 5.95
N THR A 131 6.47 -2.96 4.83
CA THR A 131 7.83 -2.88 4.30
C THR A 131 8.22 -1.43 3.96
N LEU A 132 7.33 -0.68 3.30
CA LEU A 132 7.59 0.72 2.97
C LEU A 132 7.71 1.59 4.22
N ALA A 133 6.88 1.35 5.24
CA ALA A 133 6.96 2.05 6.52
C ALA A 133 8.32 1.78 7.21
N ALA A 134 8.75 0.53 7.27
CA ALA A 134 10.05 0.14 7.83
C ALA A 134 11.22 0.77 7.07
N ILE A 135 11.17 0.84 5.74
CA ILE A 135 12.20 1.52 4.92
C ILE A 135 12.24 3.01 5.24
N LYS A 136 11.07 3.67 5.34
CA LYS A 136 11.00 5.10 5.68
C LYS A 136 11.57 5.37 7.07
N GLU A 137 11.20 4.56 8.06
CA GLU A 137 11.70 4.66 9.43
C GLU A 137 13.23 4.48 9.48
N ASN A 138 13.74 3.47 8.79
CA ASN A 138 15.20 3.23 8.69
C ASN A 138 15.93 4.39 8.00
N ASN A 139 15.36 4.97 6.95
CA ASN A 139 15.95 6.12 6.29
C ASN A 139 15.97 7.36 7.19
N ILE A 140 14.95 7.57 8.02
CA ILE A 140 14.93 8.64 9.01
C ILE A 140 16.03 8.39 10.05
N LEU A 141 16.16 7.18 10.58
CA LEU A 141 17.22 6.84 11.53
C LEU A 141 18.62 7.10 10.97
N LYS A 142 18.86 6.78 9.68
CA LYS A 142 20.13 7.05 9.00
C LYS A 142 20.50 8.53 8.90
N MET A 143 19.53 9.43 9.04
CA MET A 143 19.81 10.89 9.05
C MET A 143 20.33 11.38 10.41
N TYR A 144 20.06 10.64 11.50
CA TYR A 144 20.37 11.05 12.87
C TYR A 144 21.38 10.14 13.59
N VAL A 145 21.70 8.99 13.00
CA VAL A 145 22.57 7.98 13.63
C VAL A 145 23.72 7.68 12.68
N ASP A 146 24.92 7.64 13.22
CA ASP A 146 26.14 7.29 12.46
C ASP A 146 26.03 5.90 11.83
N GLU A 147 26.54 5.75 10.60
CA GLU A 147 26.47 4.50 9.85
C GLU A 147 27.14 3.32 10.58
N THR A 148 28.18 3.59 11.34
CA THR A 148 28.89 2.60 12.15
C THR A 148 27.98 2.04 13.26
N VAL A 149 27.19 2.90 13.90
CA VAL A 149 26.21 2.49 14.92
C VAL A 149 25.09 1.68 14.29
N LEU A 150 24.59 2.09 13.14
CA LEU A 150 23.53 1.35 12.42
C LEU A 150 24.01 -0.03 11.97
N ASN A 151 25.24 -0.14 11.47
CA ASN A 151 25.84 -1.42 11.09
C ASN A 151 26.02 -2.35 12.29
N PHE A 152 26.43 -1.80 13.43
CA PHE A 152 26.52 -2.55 14.69
C PHE A 152 25.15 -3.04 15.13
N MET A 153 24.12 -2.17 15.13
CA MET A 153 22.74 -2.52 15.47
C MET A 153 22.12 -3.58 14.53
N GLY A 154 22.54 -3.63 13.26
CA GLY A 154 22.11 -4.65 12.29
C GLY A 154 22.90 -5.94 12.32
N SER A 155 23.92 -6.05 13.17
CA SER A 155 24.72 -7.27 13.32
C SER A 155 24.00 -8.30 14.19
N ARG A 156 24.26 -9.60 13.92
CA ARG A 156 23.74 -10.68 14.79
C ARG A 156 24.28 -10.62 16.22
N GLU A 157 25.41 -9.98 16.39
CA GLU A 157 26.02 -9.75 17.73
C GLU A 157 25.17 -8.79 18.57
N PHE A 158 24.58 -7.77 17.93
CA PHE A 158 23.66 -6.85 18.63
C PHE A 158 22.38 -7.55 19.12
N GLU A 159 21.77 -8.42 18.29
CA GLU A 159 20.59 -9.18 18.72
C GLU A 159 20.88 -10.08 19.91
N SER A 160 22.08 -10.67 19.98
CA SER A 160 22.51 -11.49 21.13
C SER A 160 22.89 -10.64 22.35
N SER A 161 23.41 -9.41 22.15
CA SER A 161 23.83 -8.52 23.23
C SER A 161 22.66 -7.81 23.94
N LEU A 162 21.50 -7.69 23.29
CA LEU A 162 20.29 -7.16 23.93
C LEU A 162 19.80 -8.00 25.12
N LEU A 163 20.26 -9.26 25.22
CA LEU A 163 19.90 -10.21 26.28
C LEU A 163 20.96 -10.29 27.38
N THR A 164 22.12 -9.66 27.20
CA THR A 164 23.24 -9.68 28.16
C THR A 164 23.76 -8.27 28.40
N ASN A 165 23.83 -7.86 29.68
CA ASN A 165 24.46 -6.61 30.05
C ASN A 165 25.98 -6.78 29.98
N GLU A 166 26.64 -6.16 29.00
CA GLU A 166 28.08 -6.06 28.97
C GLU A 166 28.54 -4.70 29.55
N VAL A 167 29.52 -4.74 30.44
CA VAL A 167 30.17 -3.55 30.96
C VAL A 167 31.37 -3.26 30.05
N VAL A 168 31.32 -2.18 29.28
CA VAL A 168 32.42 -1.69 28.44
C VAL A 168 33.02 -0.44 29.05
N GLU A 169 34.35 -0.37 29.13
CA GLU A 169 35.04 0.89 29.39
C GLU A 169 35.09 1.72 28.11
N GLY A 170 34.57 2.94 28.17
CA GLY A 170 34.55 3.84 27.02
C GLY A 170 34.76 5.30 27.45
N SER A 171 35.28 6.11 26.55
CA SER A 171 35.40 7.57 26.74
C SER A 171 34.25 8.24 25.95
N VAL A 172 33.48 9.07 26.63
CA VAL A 172 32.42 9.86 26.02
C VAL A 172 32.90 11.30 25.86
N VAL A 173 32.93 11.80 24.65
CA VAL A 173 33.30 13.18 24.34
C VAL A 173 32.07 13.93 23.86
N PHE A 174 31.73 15.03 24.52
CA PHE A 174 30.70 15.95 24.10
C PHE A 174 31.38 17.16 23.42
N ILE A 175 31.03 17.40 22.16
CA ILE A 175 31.50 18.57 21.41
C ILE A 175 30.28 19.41 21.07
N ASP A 176 30.33 20.68 21.45
CA ASP A 176 29.27 21.63 21.16
C ASP A 176 29.89 22.92 20.57
N ILE A 177 29.12 23.58 19.72
CA ILE A 177 29.55 24.88 19.12
C ILE A 177 29.11 25.98 20.07
N CYS A 178 30.08 26.59 20.73
CA CYS A 178 29.83 27.73 21.62
C CYS A 178 29.11 28.86 20.86
N SER A 179 28.03 29.34 21.44
CA SER A 179 27.22 30.44 20.86
C SER A 179 26.56 30.11 19.51
N PHE A 180 26.26 28.83 19.25
CA PHE A 180 25.61 28.41 18.02
C PHE A 180 24.32 29.20 17.72
N THR A 181 23.50 29.46 18.74
CA THR A 181 22.25 30.25 18.59
C THR A 181 22.55 31.67 18.07
N THR A 182 23.56 32.33 18.62
CA THR A 182 23.94 33.68 18.20
C THR A 182 24.54 33.70 16.78
N ILE A 183 25.24 32.63 16.40
CA ILE A 183 25.80 32.48 15.05
C ILE A 183 24.66 32.23 14.04
N SER A 184 23.74 31.31 14.38
CA SER A 184 22.64 30.94 13.50
C SER A 184 21.58 32.02 13.31
N GLU A 185 21.37 32.91 14.27
CA GLU A 185 20.45 34.05 14.16
C GLU A 185 20.95 35.14 13.17
N ASN A 186 22.25 35.21 12.92
CA ASN A 186 22.84 36.22 12.06
C ASN A 186 23.27 35.72 10.66
N GLU A 187 23.10 34.40 10.39
CA GLU A 187 23.50 33.79 9.13
C GLU A 187 22.24 33.28 8.34
N PRO A 188 22.27 33.37 6.99
CA PRO A 188 21.25 32.71 6.17
C PRO A 188 21.21 31.21 6.44
N ALA A 189 19.98 30.60 6.42
CA ALA A 189 19.76 29.19 6.71
C ALA A 189 20.67 28.25 5.88
N ASP A 190 20.94 28.59 4.63
CA ASP A 190 21.80 27.82 3.71
C ASP A 190 23.30 27.79 4.15
N ASN A 191 23.71 28.68 5.02
CA ASN A 191 25.08 28.73 5.53
C ASN A 191 25.25 28.03 6.87
N VAL A 192 24.14 27.85 7.60
CA VAL A 192 24.13 27.18 8.93
C VAL A 192 24.17 25.67 8.80
N VAL A 193 23.71 25.11 7.66
CA VAL A 193 23.52 23.64 7.44
C VAL A 193 24.63 23.08 6.53
N LYS A 194 25.62 23.79 6.18
CA LYS A 194 26.84 23.29 5.51
C LYS A 194 27.88 22.91 6.56
#